data_35a5367d03c25c66fe001aa98f4c4955
#
_entry.id   35a5367d03c25c66fe001aa98f4c4955
#
_cell.length_a   1.000
_cell.length_b   1.000
_cell.length_c   1.000
_cell.angle_alpha   90.00
_cell.angle_beta   90.00
_cell.angle_gamma   90.00
#
_symmetry.space_group_name_H-M   'P 1'
#
loop_
_entity.id
_entity.type
_entity.pdbx_description
1 polymer ?
#
loop_
_entity_poly.entity_id
_entity_poly.type
_entity_poly.pdbx_seq_one_letter_code
_entity_poly.pdbx_strand_id
1 'polypeptide(L)'
;ILEFYPWLGVGLGQFGGAVAMNHQTSFLVDLSVVKTFYMDNYYLKTAVESGIVGFSAFVMLMYSVIINSFRTLRSPLTKEGKELATGIMAGLCGVITHNWVENVFETPLMASVFWIFVGVIMAMWYSSNKAENK
;
A
#
# COMPACT_ATOMS: atom_id res chain seq x y z
N ILE A 1 15.56 -11.08 -12.01
CA ILE A 1 14.46 -10.42 -12.75
C ILE A 1 14.69 -8.92 -12.82
N LEU A 2 14.89 -8.21 -11.72
CA LEU A 2 15.17 -6.77 -11.70
C LEU A 2 16.42 -6.36 -12.51
N GLU A 3 17.36 -7.25 -12.66
CA GLU A 3 18.55 -7.02 -13.50
C GLU A 3 18.21 -6.91 -14.99
N PHE A 4 17.17 -7.63 -15.45
CA PHE A 4 16.72 -7.62 -16.85
C PHE A 4 15.64 -6.57 -17.13
N TYR A 5 14.79 -6.26 -16.15
CA TYR A 5 13.66 -5.34 -16.29
C TYR A 5 13.64 -4.28 -15.16
N PRO A 6 14.71 -3.46 -15.01
CA PRO A 6 14.86 -2.58 -13.85
C PRO A 6 13.84 -1.44 -13.80
N TRP A 7 13.42 -0.90 -14.93
CA TRP A 7 12.63 0.33 -14.99
C TRP A 7 11.13 0.10 -14.80
N LEU A 8 10.55 -0.82 -15.55
CA LEU A 8 9.11 -1.07 -15.60
C LEU A 8 8.70 -2.42 -15.01
N GLY A 9 9.66 -3.24 -14.59
CA GLY A 9 9.39 -4.58 -14.07
C GLY A 9 8.90 -5.55 -15.14
N VAL A 10 8.39 -6.68 -14.70
CA VAL A 10 7.87 -7.74 -15.58
C VAL A 10 6.38 -7.60 -15.90
N GLY A 11 5.70 -6.64 -15.29
CA GLY A 11 4.25 -6.44 -15.43
C GLY A 11 3.46 -6.90 -14.20
N LEU A 12 2.30 -6.26 -13.99
CA LEU A 12 1.42 -6.56 -12.87
C LEU A 12 0.85 -7.99 -12.97
N GLY A 13 0.83 -8.70 -11.84
CA GLY A 13 0.33 -10.07 -11.78
C GLY A 13 1.27 -11.12 -12.37
N GLN A 14 2.54 -10.77 -12.66
CA GLN A 14 3.52 -11.67 -13.26
C GLN A 14 4.49 -12.29 -12.25
N PHE A 15 4.52 -11.80 -11.01
CA PHE A 15 5.49 -12.25 -10.02
C PHE A 15 4.84 -12.74 -8.73
N GLY A 16 4.29 -13.96 -8.78
CA GLY A 16 3.68 -14.62 -7.62
C GLY A 16 2.35 -13.99 -7.16
N GLY A 17 1.87 -14.39 -5.98
CA GLY A 17 0.60 -13.94 -5.42
C GLY A 17 -0.63 -14.61 -6.02
N ALA A 18 -1.82 -14.27 -5.50
CA ALA A 18 -3.07 -14.93 -5.84
C ALA A 18 -3.45 -14.77 -7.32
N VAL A 19 -3.19 -13.58 -7.91
CA VAL A 19 -3.50 -13.32 -9.33
C VAL A 19 -2.63 -14.20 -10.22
N ALA A 20 -1.32 -14.21 -10.00
CA ALA A 20 -0.41 -15.02 -10.80
C ALA A 20 -0.70 -16.52 -10.69
N MET A 21 -1.08 -17.00 -9.50
CA MET A 21 -1.43 -18.40 -9.28
C MET A 21 -2.76 -18.78 -9.96
N ASN A 22 -3.80 -17.97 -9.80
CA ASN A 22 -5.14 -18.27 -10.30
C ASN A 22 -5.21 -18.21 -11.84
N HIS A 23 -4.46 -17.30 -12.45
CA HIS A 23 -4.48 -17.08 -13.90
C HIS A 23 -3.27 -17.68 -14.62
N GLN A 24 -2.35 -18.31 -13.90
CA GLN A 24 -1.11 -18.90 -14.42
C GLN A 24 -0.29 -17.91 -15.28
N THR A 25 -0.29 -16.64 -14.89
CA THR A 25 0.39 -15.54 -15.59
C THR A 25 1.81 -15.32 -15.10
N SER A 26 2.29 -16.11 -14.13
CA SER A 26 3.61 -15.90 -13.57
C SER A 26 4.71 -16.02 -14.62
N PHE A 27 5.56 -15.02 -14.73
CA PHE A 27 6.78 -15.02 -15.54
C PHE A 27 7.70 -16.24 -15.26
N LEU A 28 7.62 -16.80 -14.05
CA LEU A 28 8.40 -17.96 -13.64
C LEU A 28 7.88 -19.29 -14.24
N VAL A 29 6.64 -19.33 -14.71
CA VAL A 29 6.05 -20.51 -15.39
C VAL A 29 6.76 -20.75 -16.73
N ASP A 30 7.04 -19.69 -17.48
CA ASP A 30 7.73 -19.79 -18.76
C ASP A 30 9.18 -20.27 -18.61
N LEU A 31 9.79 -20.02 -17.42
CA LEU A 31 11.14 -20.49 -17.11
C LEU A 31 11.17 -21.95 -16.58
N SER A 32 10.03 -22.64 -16.53
CA SER A 32 9.89 -23.99 -15.97
C SER A 32 10.40 -24.15 -14.53
N VAL A 33 10.59 -23.05 -13.82
CA VAL A 33 11.27 -23.04 -12.53
C VAL A 33 10.32 -23.39 -11.39
N VAL A 34 9.08 -22.87 -11.38
CA VAL A 34 8.10 -23.16 -10.31
C VAL A 34 6.67 -22.92 -10.77
N LYS A 35 5.81 -23.96 -10.74
CA LYS A 35 4.38 -23.82 -11.03
C LYS A 35 3.55 -23.18 -9.91
N THR A 36 4.11 -23.06 -8.69
CA THR A 36 3.38 -22.65 -7.48
C THR A 36 4.22 -21.70 -6.62
N PHE A 37 4.78 -20.66 -7.25
CA PHE A 37 5.50 -19.64 -6.47
C PHE A 37 4.52 -18.61 -5.92
N TYR A 38 4.47 -18.48 -4.60
CA TYR A 38 3.73 -17.44 -3.90
C TYR A 38 4.71 -16.50 -3.21
N MET A 39 4.55 -15.20 -3.47
CA MET A 39 5.38 -14.16 -2.86
C MET A 39 4.63 -13.52 -1.71
N ASP A 40 5.13 -13.68 -0.49
CA ASP A 40 4.49 -13.14 0.71
C ASP A 40 4.85 -11.66 0.98
N ASN A 41 5.91 -11.14 0.36
CA ASN A 41 6.33 -9.76 0.55
C ASN A 41 5.77 -8.86 -0.55
N TYR A 42 4.78 -8.03 -0.20
CA TYR A 42 4.13 -7.12 -1.16
C TYR A 42 5.07 -6.06 -1.74
N TYR A 43 6.04 -5.59 -0.97
CA TYR A 43 7.02 -4.60 -1.45
C TYR A 43 7.93 -5.19 -2.51
N LEU A 44 8.45 -6.39 -2.25
CA LEU A 44 9.28 -7.08 -3.23
C LEU A 44 8.49 -7.44 -4.49
N LYS A 45 7.25 -7.91 -4.33
CA LYS A 45 6.34 -8.16 -5.45
C LYS A 45 6.14 -6.90 -6.29
N THR A 46 5.78 -5.78 -5.64
CA THR A 46 5.58 -4.51 -6.32
C THR A 46 6.84 -4.04 -7.05
N ALA A 47 8.01 -4.17 -6.42
CA ALA A 47 9.28 -3.80 -7.04
C ALA A 47 9.57 -4.63 -8.30
N VAL A 48 9.33 -5.93 -8.27
CA VAL A 48 9.58 -6.82 -9.43
C VAL A 48 8.55 -6.58 -10.53
N GLU A 49 7.27 -6.42 -10.17
CA GLU A 49 6.19 -6.26 -11.15
C GLU A 49 6.17 -4.87 -11.80
N SER A 50 6.46 -3.81 -11.06
CA SER A 50 6.38 -2.42 -11.54
C SER A 50 7.73 -1.72 -11.75
N GLY A 51 8.83 -2.40 -11.44
CA GLY A 51 10.18 -1.86 -11.54
C GLY A 51 10.45 -0.69 -10.59
N ILE A 52 11.59 -0.03 -10.78
CA ILE A 52 12.01 1.10 -9.93
C ILE A 52 11.01 2.26 -10.02
N VAL A 53 10.45 2.54 -11.19
CA VAL A 53 9.53 3.66 -11.39
C VAL A 53 8.23 3.44 -10.60
N GLY A 54 7.57 2.31 -10.78
CA GLY A 54 6.32 2.01 -10.09
C GLY A 54 6.52 1.81 -8.59
N PHE A 55 7.61 1.15 -8.18
CA PHE A 55 7.94 0.97 -6.77
C PHE A 55 8.22 2.31 -6.07
N SER A 56 8.96 3.23 -6.72
CA SER A 56 9.20 4.56 -6.16
C SER A 56 7.91 5.35 -5.99
N ALA A 57 7.01 5.31 -6.97
CA ALA A 57 5.71 5.94 -6.88
C ALA A 57 4.87 5.34 -5.72
N PHE A 58 4.89 4.02 -5.55
CA PHE A 58 4.21 3.34 -4.46
C PHE A 58 4.77 3.75 -3.09
N VAL A 59 6.10 3.79 -2.93
CA VAL A 59 6.75 4.24 -1.68
C VAL A 59 6.39 5.70 -1.37
N MET A 60 6.42 6.59 -2.37
CA MET A 60 6.02 7.99 -2.20
C MET A 60 4.55 8.12 -1.79
N LEU A 61 3.67 7.28 -2.33
CA LEU A 61 2.26 7.24 -1.95
C LEU A 61 2.10 6.81 -0.49
N MET A 62 2.74 5.74 -0.05
CA MET A 62 2.70 5.28 1.36
C MET A 62 3.30 6.33 2.31
N TYR A 63 4.40 6.95 1.93
CA TYR A 63 5.00 8.06 2.67
C TYR A 63 4.04 9.24 2.81
N SER A 64 3.35 9.61 1.73
CA SER A 64 2.33 10.67 1.73
C SER A 64 1.18 10.35 2.68
N VAL A 65 0.70 9.10 2.72
CA VAL A 65 -0.33 8.67 3.68
C VAL A 65 0.14 8.87 5.12
N ILE A 66 1.36 8.46 5.45
CA ILE A 66 1.92 8.61 6.80
C ILE A 66 2.06 10.09 7.17
N ILE A 67 2.67 10.90 6.32
CA ILE A 67 2.89 12.34 6.60
C ILE A 67 1.57 13.08 6.78
N ASN A 68 0.59 12.82 5.92
CA ASN A 68 -0.71 13.48 6.05
C ASN A 68 -1.48 13.01 7.30
N SER A 69 -1.33 11.76 7.71
CA SER A 69 -1.88 11.27 8.98
C SER A 69 -1.26 12.02 10.18
N PHE A 70 0.05 12.22 10.18
CA PHE A 70 0.72 13.03 11.19
C PHE A 70 0.27 14.51 11.19
N ARG A 71 0.07 15.09 10.01
CA ARG A 71 -0.47 16.46 9.88
C ARG A 71 -1.87 16.56 10.48
N THR A 72 -2.71 15.55 10.26
CA THR A 72 -4.05 15.49 10.84
C THR A 72 -4.00 15.48 12.37
N LEU A 73 -3.10 14.70 12.98
CA LEU A 73 -2.94 14.69 14.44
C LEU A 73 -2.49 16.04 15.04
N ARG A 74 -1.79 16.84 14.25
CA ARG A 74 -1.33 18.18 14.66
C ARG A 74 -2.36 19.28 14.37
N SER A 75 -3.43 18.98 13.65
CA SER A 75 -4.50 19.94 13.37
C SER A 75 -5.39 20.19 14.59
N PRO A 76 -6.18 21.27 14.62
CA PRO A 76 -7.03 21.65 15.76
C PRO A 76 -8.28 20.77 15.88
N LEU A 77 -8.07 19.47 16.10
CA LEU A 77 -9.14 18.50 16.34
C LEU A 77 -9.61 18.53 17.80
N THR A 78 -10.88 18.16 18.04
CA THR A 78 -11.39 17.84 19.37
C THR A 78 -10.61 16.67 19.98
N LYS A 79 -10.76 16.46 21.29
CA LYS A 79 -10.10 15.35 21.99
C LYS A 79 -10.50 14.00 21.37
N GLU A 80 -11.79 13.79 21.16
CA GLU A 80 -12.34 12.58 20.53
C GLU A 80 -11.84 12.41 19.09
N GLY A 81 -11.74 13.52 18.35
CA GLY A 81 -11.16 13.53 17.00
C GLY A 81 -9.70 13.10 16.98
N LYS A 82 -8.90 13.54 17.93
CA LYS A 82 -7.49 13.12 18.05
C LYS A 82 -7.35 11.64 18.41
N GLU A 83 -8.17 11.15 19.32
CA GLU A 83 -8.18 9.74 19.71
C GLU A 83 -8.54 8.85 18.50
N LEU A 84 -9.59 9.21 17.75
CA LEU A 84 -9.98 8.50 16.53
C LEU A 84 -8.87 8.54 15.47
N ALA A 85 -8.32 9.72 15.19
CA ALA A 85 -7.24 9.88 14.19
C ALA A 85 -5.99 9.07 14.59
N THR A 86 -5.66 8.99 15.89
CA THR A 86 -4.55 8.19 16.40
C THR A 86 -4.80 6.70 16.16
N GLY A 87 -6.00 6.21 16.43
CA GLY A 87 -6.39 4.82 16.19
C GLY A 87 -6.31 4.45 14.70
N ILE A 88 -6.84 5.32 13.82
CA ILE A 88 -6.77 5.12 12.37
C ILE A 88 -5.31 5.10 11.91
N MET A 89 -4.49 6.07 12.33
CA MET A 89 -3.08 6.12 11.95
C MET A 89 -2.31 4.87 12.39
N ALA A 90 -2.54 4.40 13.62
CA ALA A 90 -1.92 3.17 14.11
C ALA A 90 -2.30 1.96 13.25
N GLY A 91 -3.57 1.84 12.86
CA GLY A 91 -4.05 0.80 11.95
C GLY A 91 -3.41 0.88 10.57
N LEU A 92 -3.33 2.08 9.97
CA LEU A 92 -2.68 2.29 8.67
C LEU A 92 -1.19 1.90 8.72
N CYS A 93 -0.47 2.32 9.77
CA CYS A 93 0.93 1.92 9.96
C CYS A 93 1.07 0.39 10.14
N GLY A 94 0.14 -0.24 10.86
CA GLY A 94 0.09 -1.69 11.03
C GLY A 94 -0.03 -2.42 9.68
N VAL A 95 -0.96 -2.01 8.82
CA VAL A 95 -1.14 -2.58 7.48
C VAL A 95 0.09 -2.37 6.62
N ILE A 96 0.67 -1.16 6.60
CA ILE A 96 1.89 -0.84 5.85
C ILE A 96 3.02 -1.76 6.31
N THR A 97 3.20 -1.94 7.61
CA THR A 97 4.23 -2.85 8.16
C THR A 97 3.94 -4.31 7.84
N HIS A 98 2.68 -4.74 7.92
CA HIS A 98 2.29 -6.12 7.67
C HIS A 98 2.57 -6.57 6.22
N ASN A 99 2.51 -5.65 5.26
CA ASN A 99 2.87 -5.93 3.85
C ASN A 99 4.34 -6.38 3.64
N TRP A 100 5.21 -6.30 4.66
CA TRP A 100 6.55 -6.89 4.62
C TRP A 100 6.54 -8.43 4.73
N VAL A 101 5.51 -8.99 5.35
CA VAL A 101 5.42 -10.42 5.64
C VAL A 101 4.25 -11.11 4.94
N GLU A 102 3.33 -10.32 4.35
CA GLU A 102 2.19 -10.86 3.63
C GLU A 102 1.65 -9.87 2.59
N ASN A 103 1.01 -10.36 1.52
CA ASN A 103 0.39 -9.57 0.47
C ASN A 103 -0.99 -9.03 0.87
N VAL A 104 -1.07 -8.20 1.92
CA VAL A 104 -2.35 -7.68 2.44
C VAL A 104 -3.12 -6.89 1.39
N PHE A 105 -2.44 -6.08 0.57
CA PHE A 105 -3.07 -5.27 -0.48
C PHE A 105 -3.55 -6.09 -1.69
N GLU A 106 -3.17 -7.34 -1.80
CA GLU A 106 -3.72 -8.23 -2.83
C GLU A 106 -5.16 -8.69 -2.51
N THR A 107 -5.55 -8.58 -1.22
CA THR A 107 -6.92 -8.86 -0.79
C THR A 107 -7.79 -7.62 -1.02
N PRO A 108 -8.80 -7.65 -1.92
CA PRO A 108 -9.58 -6.46 -2.29
C PRO A 108 -10.29 -5.81 -1.10
N LEU A 109 -10.75 -6.61 -0.15
CA LEU A 109 -11.40 -6.10 1.07
C LEU A 109 -10.43 -5.28 1.91
N MET A 110 -9.23 -5.81 2.19
CA MET A 110 -8.22 -5.13 3.00
C MET A 110 -7.72 -3.85 2.34
N ALA A 111 -7.47 -3.90 1.02
CA ALA A 111 -7.11 -2.71 0.25
C ALA A 111 -8.21 -1.65 0.33
N SER A 112 -9.48 -2.04 0.16
CA SER A 112 -10.62 -1.10 0.24
C SER A 112 -10.73 -0.46 1.61
N VAL A 113 -10.66 -1.25 2.69
CA VAL A 113 -10.70 -0.74 4.08
C VAL A 113 -9.55 0.23 4.35
N PHE A 114 -8.33 -0.10 3.91
CA PHE A 114 -7.18 0.80 4.03
C PHE A 114 -7.46 2.17 3.39
N TRP A 115 -7.93 2.20 2.13
CA TRP A 115 -8.19 3.46 1.43
C TRP A 115 -9.38 4.23 1.99
N ILE A 116 -10.40 3.55 2.54
CA ILE A 116 -11.48 4.21 3.27
C ILE A 116 -10.93 4.95 4.49
N PHE A 117 -10.07 4.32 5.29
CA PHE A 117 -9.48 4.99 6.46
C PHE A 117 -8.52 6.13 6.07
N VAL A 118 -7.79 6.01 4.97
CA VAL A 118 -7.03 7.13 4.41
C VAL A 118 -7.97 8.28 4.06
N GLY A 119 -9.10 8.01 3.41
CA GLY A 119 -10.12 9.03 3.10
C GLY A 119 -10.68 9.70 4.35
N VAL A 120 -11.01 8.93 5.39
CA VAL A 120 -11.51 9.47 6.67
C VAL A 120 -10.49 10.41 7.31
N ILE A 121 -9.22 10.01 7.42
CA ILE A 121 -8.19 10.85 8.04
C ILE A 121 -7.95 12.15 7.24
N MET A 122 -8.02 12.08 5.91
CA MET A 122 -7.93 13.29 5.06
C MET A 122 -9.13 14.21 5.24
N ALA A 123 -10.35 13.66 5.37
CA ALA A 123 -11.56 14.44 5.62
C ALA A 123 -11.50 15.14 6.98
N MET A 124 -10.97 14.49 8.00
CA MET A 124 -10.76 15.08 9.34
C MET A 124 -9.81 16.28 9.26
N TRP A 125 -8.69 16.15 8.56
CA TRP A 125 -7.73 17.23 8.34
C TRP A 125 -8.37 18.42 7.61
N TYR A 126 -9.08 18.15 6.53
CA TYR A 126 -9.74 19.20 5.75
C TYR A 126 -10.79 19.97 6.56
N SER A 127 -11.62 19.24 7.34
CA SER A 127 -12.67 19.82 8.17
C SER A 127 -12.12 20.70 9.29
N SER A 128 -11.03 20.26 9.94
CA SER A 128 -10.41 21.02 11.03
C SER A 128 -9.80 22.33 10.54
N ASN A 129 -9.08 22.30 9.41
CA ASN A 129 -8.46 23.51 8.85
C ASN A 129 -9.50 24.49 8.29
N LYS A 130 -10.62 24.01 7.78
CA LYS A 130 -11.72 24.89 7.32
C LYS A 130 -12.41 25.61 8.48
N ALA A 131 -12.45 25.00 9.66
CA ALA A 131 -13.03 25.61 10.85
C ALA A 131 -12.13 26.74 11.43
N GLU A 132 -10.81 26.62 11.29
CA GLU A 132 -9.85 27.63 11.74
C GLU A 132 -9.83 28.90 10.86
N ASN A 133 -10.16 28.75 9.57
CA ASN A 133 -10.17 29.87 8.61
C ASN A 133 -11.52 30.63 8.54
N LYS A 134 -12.44 30.37 9.45
CA LYS A 134 -13.70 31.12 9.64
C LYS A 134 -13.71 31.96 10.89
#